data_3a85f12d60795c71c31dedc4c13f68b0
#
_entry.id   3a85f12d60795c71c31dedc4c13f68b0
#
_cell.length_a   1.000
_cell.length_b   1.000
_cell.length_c   1.000
_cell.angle_alpha   90.00
_cell.angle_beta   90.00
_cell.angle_gamma   90.00
#
_symmetry.space_group_name_H-M   'P 1'
#
loop_
_entity.id
_entity.type
_entity.pdbx_description
1 polymer ?
#
loop_
_entity_poly.entity_id
_entity_poly.type
_entity_poly.pdbx_seq_one_letter_code
_entity_poly.pdbx_strand_id
1 'polypeptide(L)'
;MLAVGILAGVATALLQAISYVCSASFMQKYRSSLRLVIFSQLVMGAFSLLFLPFFFPTGLEGRLWEFFGWIVVWVTVFMVGQVAFFSTLRSIEASRMSSLLGLKIVVLAFLYVAVMRESLAAGQWLAVVLSAAAAVGMNWSGGNHFTLKGLFWLLVTLVFYSLTDMTENHLVRMPEGVGILRTAFGVGVTCYAILGVLTLPMLWKFRWTTRQFVLAIPFAASWFFSQVALFVCFGLLGTVFGNVIQASRGLISIGIGMLLLHWGLGKLDARISRKMWLRRIAAGVLMTAAIILYAVSGA
;
A
#
# COMPACT_ATOMS: atom_id res chain seq x y z
N MET A 1 -2.34 22.65 -1.71
CA MET A 1 -1.69 21.37 -2.10
C MET A 1 -1.56 20.41 -0.93
N LEU A 2 -1.10 20.84 0.27
CA LEU A 2 -0.97 20.00 1.47
C LEU A 2 -2.28 19.26 1.84
N ALA A 3 -3.40 19.98 1.93
CA ALA A 3 -4.69 19.36 2.26
C ALA A 3 -5.13 18.29 1.26
N VAL A 4 -4.91 18.51 -0.05
CA VAL A 4 -5.24 17.54 -1.09
C VAL A 4 -4.39 16.28 -0.95
N GLY A 5 -3.09 16.44 -0.67
CA GLY A 5 -2.19 15.33 -0.45
C GLY A 5 -2.57 14.50 0.80
N ILE A 6 -2.94 15.16 1.91
CA ILE A 6 -3.42 14.48 3.13
C ILE A 6 -4.72 13.74 2.85
N LEU A 7 -5.68 14.35 2.16
CA LEU A 7 -6.94 13.70 1.79
C LEU A 7 -6.70 12.49 0.89
N ALA A 8 -5.78 12.59 -0.08
CA ALA A 8 -5.39 11.47 -0.93
C ALA A 8 -4.77 10.33 -0.11
N GLY A 9 -3.90 10.65 0.86
CA GLY A 9 -3.31 9.66 1.76
C GLY A 9 -4.34 8.96 2.65
N VAL A 10 -5.31 9.70 3.19
CA VAL A 10 -6.42 9.14 3.98
C VAL A 10 -7.34 8.28 3.10
N ALA A 11 -7.65 8.74 1.86
CA ALA A 11 -8.41 7.97 0.89
C ALA A 11 -7.70 6.66 0.54
N THR A 12 -6.37 6.71 0.36
CA THR A 12 -5.53 5.51 0.18
C THR A 12 -5.72 4.53 1.33
N ALA A 13 -5.56 5.02 2.56
CA ALA A 13 -5.68 4.19 3.76
C ALA A 13 -7.08 3.56 3.90
N LEU A 14 -8.14 4.33 3.62
CA LEU A 14 -9.52 3.87 3.64
C LEU A 14 -9.79 2.79 2.58
N LEU A 15 -9.43 3.06 1.33
CA LEU A 15 -9.66 2.14 0.22
C LEU A 15 -8.84 0.84 0.36
N GLN A 16 -7.62 0.92 0.91
CA GLN A 16 -6.84 -0.27 1.24
C GLN A 16 -7.51 -1.08 2.36
N ALA A 17 -8.04 -0.42 3.39
CA ALA A 17 -8.76 -1.11 4.45
C ALA A 17 -10.02 -1.83 3.90
N ILE A 18 -10.77 -1.18 3.00
CA ILE A 18 -11.92 -1.78 2.31
C ILE A 18 -11.47 -2.98 1.46
N SER A 19 -10.36 -2.86 0.73
CA SER A 19 -9.85 -3.94 -0.12
C SER A 19 -9.55 -5.21 0.70
N TYR A 20 -8.96 -5.08 1.89
CA TYR A 20 -8.72 -6.22 2.77
C TYR A 20 -10.01 -6.91 3.22
N VAL A 21 -11.06 -6.14 3.52
CA VAL A 21 -12.37 -6.72 3.81
C VAL A 21 -12.93 -7.48 2.60
N CYS A 22 -12.83 -6.88 1.40
CA CYS A 22 -13.28 -7.53 0.16
C CYS A 22 -12.48 -8.81 -0.14
N SER A 23 -11.19 -8.85 0.21
CA SER A 23 -10.35 -10.03 0.01
C SER A 23 -10.82 -11.25 0.81
N ALA A 24 -11.45 -11.02 1.96
CA ALA A 24 -11.88 -12.09 2.86
C ALA A 24 -12.83 -13.08 2.19
N SER A 25 -13.78 -12.59 1.38
CA SER A 25 -14.75 -13.43 0.65
C SER A 25 -14.06 -14.39 -0.33
N PHE A 26 -13.06 -13.90 -1.05
CA PHE A 26 -12.25 -14.72 -1.95
C PHE A 26 -11.41 -15.74 -1.19
N MET A 27 -10.74 -15.29 -0.13
CA MET A 27 -9.86 -16.13 0.69
C MET A 27 -10.61 -17.24 1.42
N GLN A 28 -11.82 -16.96 1.93
CA GLN A 28 -12.67 -17.98 2.55
C GLN A 28 -13.03 -19.10 1.56
N LYS A 29 -13.28 -18.73 0.29
CA LYS A 29 -13.74 -19.68 -0.71
C LYS A 29 -12.61 -20.46 -1.38
N TYR A 30 -11.53 -19.79 -1.76
CA TYR A 30 -10.47 -20.39 -2.59
C TYR A 30 -9.16 -20.65 -1.82
N ARG A 31 -9.00 -20.14 -0.62
CA ARG A 31 -7.85 -20.31 0.27
C ARG A 31 -6.48 -20.08 -0.43
N SER A 32 -6.44 -19.21 -1.41
CA SER A 32 -5.26 -18.95 -2.23
C SER A 32 -5.04 -17.46 -2.44
N SER A 33 -4.12 -16.89 -1.68
CA SER A 33 -3.69 -15.50 -1.82
C SER A 33 -3.03 -15.22 -3.18
N LEU A 34 -2.25 -16.19 -3.70
CA LEU A 34 -1.61 -16.05 -5.00
C LEU A 34 -2.63 -15.91 -6.14
N ARG A 35 -3.71 -16.71 -6.11
CA ARG A 35 -4.79 -16.58 -7.11
C ARG A 35 -5.49 -15.22 -7.01
N LEU A 36 -5.77 -14.75 -5.79
CA LEU A 36 -6.37 -13.43 -5.59
C LEU A 36 -5.51 -12.35 -6.22
N VAL A 37 -4.19 -12.38 -5.99
CA VAL A 37 -3.28 -11.39 -6.57
C VAL A 37 -3.26 -11.45 -8.08
N ILE A 38 -3.12 -12.63 -8.68
CA ILE A 38 -3.09 -12.77 -10.14
C ILE A 38 -4.39 -12.23 -10.75
N PHE A 39 -5.55 -12.63 -10.23
CA PHE A 39 -6.83 -12.14 -10.77
C PHE A 39 -7.04 -10.66 -10.51
N SER A 40 -6.62 -10.14 -9.36
CA SER A 40 -6.71 -8.70 -9.10
C SER A 40 -5.80 -7.86 -9.99
N GLN A 41 -4.57 -8.31 -10.26
CA GLN A 41 -3.68 -7.63 -11.21
C GLN A 41 -4.28 -7.59 -12.63
N LEU A 42 -4.89 -8.68 -13.06
CA LEU A 42 -5.57 -8.71 -14.37
C LEU A 42 -6.79 -7.78 -14.43
N VAL A 43 -7.59 -7.74 -13.36
CA VAL A 43 -8.74 -6.81 -13.28
C VAL A 43 -8.26 -5.37 -13.24
N MET A 44 -7.23 -5.05 -12.45
CA MET A 44 -6.64 -3.71 -12.41
C MET A 44 -6.01 -3.33 -13.74
N GLY A 45 -5.33 -4.28 -14.41
CA GLY A 45 -4.81 -4.09 -15.76
C GLY A 45 -5.91 -3.78 -16.77
N ALA A 46 -7.04 -4.51 -16.72
CA ALA A 46 -8.19 -4.26 -17.57
C ALA A 46 -8.81 -2.87 -17.32
N PHE A 47 -8.98 -2.47 -16.05
CA PHE A 47 -9.40 -1.09 -15.73
C PHE A 47 -8.41 -0.06 -16.26
N SER A 48 -7.13 -0.31 -16.09
CA SER A 48 -6.08 0.57 -16.56
C SER A 48 -6.10 0.74 -18.08
N LEU A 49 -6.29 -0.33 -18.82
CA LEU A 49 -6.39 -0.26 -20.29
C LEU A 49 -7.60 0.55 -20.75
N LEU A 50 -8.70 0.56 -20.00
CA LEU A 50 -9.86 1.42 -20.30
C LEU A 50 -9.56 2.92 -20.09
N PHE A 51 -8.77 3.25 -19.06
CA PHE A 51 -8.43 4.64 -18.75
C PHE A 51 -7.19 5.15 -19.48
N LEU A 52 -6.31 4.27 -19.94
CA LEU A 52 -5.03 4.61 -20.56
C LEU A 52 -5.14 5.61 -21.72
N PRO A 53 -6.10 5.48 -22.67
CA PRO A 53 -6.23 6.43 -23.78
C PRO A 53 -6.51 7.87 -23.34
N PHE A 54 -7.16 8.04 -22.18
CA PHE A 54 -7.57 9.35 -21.66
C PHE A 54 -6.52 9.98 -20.74
N PHE A 55 -5.72 9.14 -20.10
CA PHE A 55 -4.81 9.55 -19.02
C PHE A 55 -3.35 9.16 -19.27
N PHE A 56 -2.99 8.76 -20.49
CA PHE A 56 -1.57 8.52 -20.81
C PHE A 56 -0.75 9.75 -20.43
N PRO A 57 0.38 9.59 -19.71
CA PRO A 57 1.19 10.70 -19.24
C PRO A 57 1.72 11.52 -20.45
N THR A 58 1.39 12.79 -20.48
CA THR A 58 1.95 13.79 -21.40
C THR A 58 3.06 14.55 -20.68
N GLY A 59 3.86 15.35 -21.38
CA GLY A 59 4.98 16.07 -20.76
C GLY A 59 6.22 15.19 -20.55
N LEU A 60 6.37 14.15 -21.37
CA LEU A 60 7.52 13.24 -21.38
C LEU A 60 8.37 13.42 -22.64
N GLU A 61 8.34 14.59 -23.25
CA GLU A 61 9.01 14.87 -24.53
C GLU A 61 10.52 14.54 -24.43
N GLY A 62 10.96 13.63 -25.31
CA GLY A 62 12.34 13.12 -25.31
C GLY A 62 12.71 12.14 -24.19
N ARG A 63 11.84 11.93 -23.18
CA ARG A 63 12.11 11.07 -21.99
C ARG A 63 11.26 9.81 -21.93
N LEU A 64 10.57 9.45 -22.99
CA LEU A 64 9.69 8.26 -23.01
C LEU A 64 10.44 6.97 -22.68
N TRP A 65 11.63 6.77 -23.22
CA TRP A 65 12.44 5.59 -22.94
C TRP A 65 12.90 5.52 -21.48
N GLU A 66 13.26 6.65 -20.91
CA GLU A 66 13.60 6.74 -19.49
C GLU A 66 12.38 6.41 -18.61
N PHE A 67 11.21 6.95 -18.95
CA PHE A 67 9.96 6.69 -18.26
C PHE A 67 9.60 5.20 -18.28
N PHE A 68 9.64 4.55 -19.44
CA PHE A 68 9.40 3.10 -19.52
C PHE A 68 10.46 2.29 -18.81
N GLY A 69 11.72 2.71 -18.82
CA GLY A 69 12.79 2.12 -18.03
C GLY A 69 12.47 2.12 -16.54
N TRP A 70 11.99 3.26 -16.01
CA TRP A 70 11.56 3.35 -14.62
C TRP A 70 10.31 2.53 -14.31
N ILE A 71 9.38 2.36 -15.26
CA ILE A 71 8.24 1.43 -15.09
C ILE A 71 8.73 -0.01 -14.97
N VAL A 72 9.72 -0.42 -15.76
CA VAL A 72 10.33 -1.77 -15.63
C VAL A 72 10.96 -1.95 -14.26
N VAL A 73 11.67 -0.93 -13.75
CA VAL A 73 12.20 -0.93 -12.37
C VAL A 73 11.05 -1.07 -11.37
N TRP A 74 9.99 -0.27 -11.50
CA TRP A 74 8.83 -0.31 -10.61
C TRP A 74 8.17 -1.71 -10.61
N VAL A 75 7.89 -2.27 -11.77
CA VAL A 75 7.31 -3.62 -11.90
C VAL A 75 8.21 -4.66 -11.23
N THR A 76 9.52 -4.58 -11.45
CA THR A 76 10.48 -5.54 -10.89
C THR A 76 10.51 -5.47 -9.37
N VAL A 77 10.69 -4.28 -8.79
CA VAL A 77 10.74 -4.11 -7.33
C VAL A 77 9.40 -4.46 -6.69
N PHE A 78 8.28 -4.09 -7.32
CA PHE A 78 6.95 -4.45 -6.86
C PHE A 78 6.74 -5.97 -6.87
N MET A 79 7.09 -6.68 -7.94
CA MET A 79 6.93 -8.13 -8.04
C MET A 79 7.80 -8.89 -7.04
N VAL A 80 9.05 -8.45 -6.83
CA VAL A 80 9.92 -9.03 -5.78
C VAL A 80 9.30 -8.80 -4.41
N GLY A 81 8.81 -7.59 -4.13
CA GLY A 81 8.09 -7.26 -2.91
C GLY A 81 6.87 -8.16 -2.69
N GLN A 82 6.07 -8.40 -3.73
CA GLN A 82 4.91 -9.31 -3.69
C GLN A 82 5.32 -10.75 -3.38
N VAL A 83 6.33 -11.29 -4.04
CA VAL A 83 6.84 -12.65 -3.77
C VAL A 83 7.33 -12.76 -2.32
N ALA A 84 8.07 -11.77 -1.84
CA ALA A 84 8.54 -11.72 -0.46
C ALA A 84 7.38 -11.63 0.54
N PHE A 85 6.37 -10.78 0.26
CA PHE A 85 5.16 -10.65 1.07
C PHE A 85 4.43 -11.98 1.23
N PHE A 86 4.18 -12.70 0.13
CA PHE A 86 3.53 -14.01 0.20
C PHE A 86 4.40 -15.07 0.88
N SER A 87 5.72 -14.98 0.74
CA SER A 87 6.65 -15.86 1.45
C SER A 87 6.62 -15.60 2.96
N THR A 88 6.46 -14.33 3.37
CA THR A 88 6.27 -13.94 4.77
C THR A 88 4.95 -14.49 5.32
N LEU A 89 3.86 -14.41 4.57
CA LEU A 89 2.54 -14.92 4.98
C LEU A 89 2.49 -16.45 5.19
N ARG A 90 3.48 -17.20 4.70
CA ARG A 90 3.61 -18.64 5.02
C ARG A 90 4.12 -18.89 6.43
N SER A 91 4.77 -17.89 7.04
CA SER A 91 5.42 -18.00 8.34
C SER A 91 4.82 -17.08 9.40
N ILE A 92 4.09 -16.05 8.97
CA ILE A 92 3.51 -15.01 9.82
C ILE A 92 2.03 -14.86 9.46
N GLU A 93 1.17 -14.80 10.46
CA GLU A 93 -0.27 -14.57 10.27
C GLU A 93 -0.55 -13.22 9.58
N ALA A 94 -1.56 -13.19 8.70
CA ALA A 94 -1.90 -12.01 7.92
C ALA A 94 -2.21 -10.77 8.77
N SER A 95 -2.86 -10.94 9.92
CA SER A 95 -3.17 -9.87 10.87
C SER A 95 -1.90 -9.23 11.44
N ARG A 96 -0.89 -10.04 11.75
CA ARG A 96 0.42 -9.56 12.22
C ARG A 96 1.22 -8.90 11.10
N MET A 97 1.15 -9.45 9.89
CA MET A 97 1.82 -8.90 8.73
C MET A 97 1.36 -7.47 8.43
N SER A 98 0.06 -7.20 8.54
CA SER A 98 -0.49 -5.84 8.36
C SER A 98 0.15 -4.81 9.29
N SER A 99 0.45 -5.21 10.54
CA SER A 99 1.11 -4.35 11.52
C SER A 99 2.59 -4.14 11.23
N LEU A 100 3.26 -5.26 10.88
CA LEU A 100 4.69 -5.24 10.60
C LEU A 100 5.01 -4.44 9.33
N LEU A 101 4.06 -4.34 8.39
CA LEU A 101 4.17 -3.43 7.25
C LEU A 101 4.26 -1.95 7.67
N GLY A 102 3.80 -1.58 8.85
CA GLY A 102 4.03 -0.24 9.40
C GLY A 102 5.49 0.08 9.63
N LEU A 103 6.36 -0.93 9.84
CA LEU A 103 7.80 -0.75 9.92
C LEU A 103 8.43 -0.31 8.59
N LYS A 104 7.71 -0.45 7.47
CA LYS A 104 8.14 0.07 6.16
C LYS A 104 8.53 1.54 6.23
N ILE A 105 7.84 2.33 7.04
CA ILE A 105 8.14 3.76 7.25
C ILE A 105 9.58 3.99 7.69
N VAL A 106 10.10 3.17 8.61
CA VAL A 106 11.47 3.29 9.09
C VAL A 106 12.47 2.94 7.99
N VAL A 107 12.23 1.81 7.30
CA VAL A 107 13.06 1.37 6.17
C VAL A 107 13.06 2.42 5.07
N LEU A 108 11.89 2.97 4.74
CA LEU A 108 11.74 4.01 3.73
C LEU A 108 12.49 5.29 4.12
N ALA A 109 12.41 5.74 5.38
CA ALA A 109 13.11 6.93 5.84
C ALA A 109 14.63 6.77 5.72
N PHE A 110 15.17 5.60 6.09
CA PHE A 110 16.58 5.30 5.90
C PHE A 110 16.99 5.25 4.43
N LEU A 111 16.20 4.57 3.58
CA LEU A 111 16.47 4.52 2.14
C LEU A 111 16.37 5.91 1.50
N TYR A 112 15.41 6.73 1.93
CA TYR A 112 15.24 8.09 1.44
C TYR A 112 16.50 8.93 1.71
N VAL A 113 17.01 8.92 2.93
CA VAL A 113 18.24 9.63 3.28
C VAL A 113 19.45 9.07 2.52
N ALA A 114 19.57 7.74 2.43
CA ALA A 114 20.71 7.09 1.79
C ALA A 114 20.75 7.29 0.27
N VAL A 115 19.59 7.23 -0.40
CA VAL A 115 19.49 7.26 -1.87
C VAL A 115 19.30 8.69 -2.38
N MET A 116 18.41 9.46 -1.76
CA MET A 116 18.13 10.84 -2.19
C MET A 116 19.13 11.85 -1.63
N ARG A 117 19.94 11.44 -0.64
CA ARG A 117 20.88 12.31 0.08
C ARG A 117 20.25 13.55 0.71
N GLU A 118 18.96 13.48 0.97
CA GLU A 118 18.20 14.52 1.67
C GLU A 118 18.15 14.20 3.16
N SER A 119 18.35 15.20 4.02
CA SER A 119 18.25 15.04 5.47
C SER A 119 16.82 15.23 5.94
N LEU A 120 16.37 14.36 6.83
CA LEU A 120 15.12 14.55 7.57
C LEU A 120 15.40 15.34 8.85
N ALA A 121 14.57 16.32 9.16
CA ALA A 121 14.64 17.05 10.43
C ALA A 121 14.38 16.11 11.63
N ALA A 122 14.89 16.46 12.81
CA ALA A 122 14.72 15.65 14.01
C ALA A 122 13.23 15.36 14.33
N GLY A 123 12.35 16.33 14.11
CA GLY A 123 10.90 16.14 14.28
C GLY A 123 10.31 15.16 13.27
N GLN A 124 10.80 15.13 12.04
CA GLN A 124 10.37 14.14 11.04
C GLN A 124 10.84 12.73 11.41
N TRP A 125 12.06 12.56 11.92
CA TRP A 125 12.53 11.29 12.45
C TRP A 125 11.68 10.82 13.64
N LEU A 126 11.36 11.72 14.56
CA LEU A 126 10.49 11.39 15.69
C LEU A 126 9.10 10.95 15.20
N ALA A 127 8.52 11.62 14.20
CA ALA A 127 7.26 11.24 13.60
C ALA A 127 7.32 9.84 12.95
N VAL A 128 8.41 9.51 12.26
CA VAL A 128 8.64 8.16 11.69
C VAL A 128 8.65 7.09 12.79
N VAL A 129 9.37 7.32 13.87
CA VAL A 129 9.45 6.40 15.02
C VAL A 129 8.10 6.25 15.71
N LEU A 130 7.38 7.34 15.94
CA LEU A 130 6.03 7.31 16.54
C LEU A 130 5.03 6.55 15.65
N SER A 131 5.07 6.76 14.32
CA SER A 131 4.22 6.05 13.38
C SER A 131 4.49 4.54 13.37
N ALA A 132 5.77 4.15 13.38
CA ALA A 132 6.18 2.75 13.44
C ALA A 132 5.74 2.11 14.77
N ALA A 133 5.96 2.80 15.88
CA ALA A 133 5.53 2.34 17.22
C ALA A 133 4.00 2.18 17.30
N ALA A 134 3.25 3.14 16.75
CA ALA A 134 1.78 3.06 16.67
C ALA A 134 1.32 1.86 15.84
N ALA A 135 1.91 1.66 14.64
CA ALA A 135 1.57 0.55 13.76
C ALA A 135 1.83 -0.82 14.42
N VAL A 136 2.96 -0.98 15.10
CA VAL A 136 3.29 -2.20 15.85
C VAL A 136 2.37 -2.36 17.07
N GLY A 137 2.17 -1.29 17.84
CA GLY A 137 1.37 -1.31 19.08
C GLY A 137 -0.10 -1.66 18.84
N MET A 138 -0.68 -1.27 17.68
CA MET A 138 -2.06 -1.60 17.33
C MET A 138 -2.35 -3.10 17.32
N ASN A 139 -1.39 -3.91 16.93
CA ASN A 139 -1.59 -5.33 16.66
C ASN A 139 -0.64 -6.25 17.47
N TRP A 140 0.03 -5.72 18.48
CA TRP A 140 0.88 -6.49 19.36
C TRP A 140 0.05 -7.50 20.16
N SER A 141 -0.11 -8.70 19.61
CA SER A 141 -0.65 -9.86 20.32
C SER A 141 0.53 -10.73 20.75
N GLY A 142 0.84 -10.72 22.05
CA GLY A 142 1.96 -11.48 22.60
C GLY A 142 1.89 -12.97 22.27
N GLY A 143 3.02 -13.52 21.90
CA GLY A 143 3.26 -14.95 21.84
C GLY A 143 3.23 -15.58 20.46
N ASN A 144 4.30 -15.45 19.72
CA ASN A 144 4.86 -16.49 18.83
C ASN A 144 6.23 -16.03 18.33
N HIS A 145 7.19 -16.91 18.38
CA HIS A 145 8.55 -16.64 17.95
C HIS A 145 8.57 -16.48 16.42
N PHE A 146 9.16 -15.41 15.94
CA PHE A 146 9.45 -15.26 14.51
C PHE A 146 10.49 -16.30 14.11
N THR A 147 10.24 -17.05 13.05
CA THR A 147 11.29 -17.86 12.45
C THR A 147 12.27 -16.92 11.74
N LEU A 148 13.56 -17.23 11.76
CA LEU A 148 14.60 -16.48 11.02
C LEU A 148 14.22 -16.31 9.54
N LYS A 149 13.64 -17.35 8.95
CA LYS A 149 13.14 -17.32 7.57
C LYS A 149 11.98 -16.33 7.38
N GLY A 150 11.04 -16.26 8.32
CA GLY A 150 9.95 -15.30 8.29
C GLY A 150 10.45 -13.86 8.42
N LEU A 151 11.42 -13.63 9.30
CA LEU A 151 12.04 -12.32 9.49
C LEU A 151 12.81 -11.87 8.24
N PHE A 152 13.56 -12.76 7.60
CA PHE A 152 14.26 -12.47 6.34
C PHE A 152 13.28 -12.02 5.25
N TRP A 153 12.20 -12.79 5.00
CA TRP A 153 11.22 -12.43 3.98
C TRP A 153 10.47 -11.14 4.34
N LEU A 154 10.22 -10.88 5.63
CA LEU A 154 9.65 -9.62 6.07
C LEU A 154 10.56 -8.44 5.71
N LEU A 155 11.86 -8.52 6.02
CA LEU A 155 12.81 -7.46 5.69
C LEU A 155 12.88 -7.23 4.17
N VAL A 156 12.94 -8.30 3.38
CA VAL A 156 12.88 -8.18 1.91
C VAL A 156 11.58 -7.47 1.47
N THR A 157 10.44 -7.82 2.05
CA THR A 157 9.17 -7.16 1.75
C THR A 157 9.22 -5.67 2.05
N LEU A 158 9.72 -5.30 3.23
CA LEU A 158 9.79 -3.89 3.67
C LEU A 158 10.70 -3.07 2.75
N VAL A 159 11.87 -3.62 2.40
CA VAL A 159 12.83 -2.94 1.50
C VAL A 159 12.22 -2.76 0.11
N PHE A 160 11.71 -3.83 -0.50
CA PHE A 160 11.21 -3.75 -1.87
C PHE A 160 9.93 -2.94 -2.00
N TYR A 161 9.03 -2.96 -1.02
CA TYR A 161 7.88 -2.04 -1.01
C TYR A 161 8.30 -0.59 -0.79
N SER A 162 9.36 -0.33 -0.01
CA SER A 162 9.89 1.03 0.13
C SER A 162 10.51 1.53 -1.18
N LEU A 163 11.25 0.67 -1.90
CA LEU A 163 11.77 0.99 -3.23
C LEU A 163 10.64 1.20 -4.26
N THR A 164 9.56 0.44 -4.16
CA THR A 164 8.36 0.65 -4.99
C THR A 164 7.79 2.05 -4.78
N ASP A 165 7.59 2.46 -3.52
CA ASP A 165 7.06 3.78 -3.20
C ASP A 165 7.98 4.92 -3.70
N MET A 166 9.30 4.75 -3.56
CA MET A 166 10.28 5.73 -4.07
C MET A 166 10.20 5.84 -5.60
N THR A 167 10.10 4.71 -6.29
CA THR A 167 9.96 4.67 -7.75
C THR A 167 8.63 5.27 -8.20
N GLU A 168 7.54 5.05 -7.46
CA GLU A 168 6.24 5.68 -7.71
C GLU A 168 6.34 7.21 -7.65
N ASN A 169 6.95 7.74 -6.59
CA ASN A 169 7.15 9.19 -6.44
C ASN A 169 8.02 9.76 -7.57
N HIS A 170 9.07 9.05 -7.96
CA HIS A 170 9.94 9.45 -9.06
C HIS A 170 9.16 9.51 -10.40
N LEU A 171 8.43 8.46 -10.73
CA LEU A 171 7.62 8.37 -11.93
C LEU A 171 6.57 9.49 -12.02
N VAL A 172 5.91 9.82 -10.90
CA VAL A 172 4.90 10.90 -10.86
C VAL A 172 5.53 12.28 -11.08
N ARG A 173 6.79 12.46 -10.73
CA ARG A 173 7.51 13.74 -10.90
C ARG A 173 8.23 13.89 -12.23
N MET A 174 8.30 12.85 -13.05
CA MET A 174 8.99 12.90 -14.35
C MET A 174 8.27 13.74 -15.41
N PRO A 175 6.92 13.67 -15.58
CA PRO A 175 6.22 14.48 -16.56
C PRO A 175 6.22 15.97 -16.18
N GLU A 176 6.60 16.81 -17.13
CA GLU A 176 6.70 18.26 -16.93
C GLU A 176 5.49 19.00 -17.52
N GLY A 177 5.15 20.16 -16.96
CA GLY A 177 4.09 21.03 -17.47
C GLY A 177 2.65 20.49 -17.30
N VAL A 178 2.48 19.37 -16.61
CA VAL A 178 1.18 18.72 -16.38
C VAL A 178 0.84 18.76 -14.91
N GLY A 179 -0.45 19.00 -14.58
CA GLY A 179 -0.91 19.03 -13.20
C GLY A 179 -0.72 17.65 -12.52
N ILE A 180 -0.21 17.68 -11.28
CA ILE A 180 0.18 16.50 -10.51
C ILE A 180 -0.92 15.43 -10.40
N LEU A 181 -2.18 15.83 -10.32
CA LEU A 181 -3.31 14.90 -10.25
C LEU A 181 -3.45 14.07 -11.52
N ARG A 182 -3.38 14.74 -12.70
CA ARG A 182 -3.46 14.05 -14.00
C ARG A 182 -2.25 13.15 -14.20
N THR A 183 -1.06 13.64 -13.84
CA THR A 183 0.18 12.86 -13.92
C THR A 183 0.13 11.62 -13.04
N ALA A 184 -0.24 11.77 -11.78
CA ALA A 184 -0.31 10.64 -10.84
C ALA A 184 -1.30 9.57 -11.30
N PHE A 185 -2.49 9.99 -11.79
CA PHE A 185 -3.47 9.08 -12.34
C PHE A 185 -2.92 8.36 -13.59
N GLY A 186 -2.34 9.09 -14.52
CA GLY A 186 -1.79 8.57 -15.77
C GLY A 186 -0.63 7.58 -15.53
N VAL A 187 0.29 7.92 -14.63
CA VAL A 187 1.40 7.04 -14.25
C VAL A 187 0.85 5.76 -13.60
N GLY A 188 -0.07 5.87 -12.65
CA GLY A 188 -0.69 4.72 -12.00
C GLY A 188 -1.38 3.80 -13.00
N VAL A 189 -2.19 4.36 -13.90
CA VAL A 189 -2.87 3.62 -14.97
C VAL A 189 -1.84 2.92 -15.87
N THR A 190 -0.76 3.58 -16.26
CA THR A 190 0.28 3.00 -17.14
C THR A 190 1.00 1.83 -16.43
N CYS A 191 1.37 2.03 -15.18
CA CYS A 191 2.03 0.99 -14.37
C CYS A 191 1.15 -0.27 -14.24
N TYR A 192 -0.12 -0.10 -13.91
CA TYR A 192 -1.04 -1.24 -13.74
C TYR A 192 -1.47 -1.87 -15.06
N ALA A 193 -1.51 -1.13 -16.17
CA ALA A 193 -1.74 -1.69 -17.50
C ALA A 193 -0.60 -2.66 -17.87
N ILE A 194 0.65 -2.23 -17.72
CA ILE A 194 1.83 -3.05 -18.00
C ILE A 194 1.87 -4.26 -17.07
N LEU A 195 1.63 -4.07 -15.78
CA LEU A 195 1.62 -5.15 -14.80
C LEU A 195 0.53 -6.18 -15.11
N GLY A 196 -0.66 -5.73 -15.54
CA GLY A 196 -1.75 -6.60 -15.98
C GLY A 196 -1.35 -7.46 -17.17
N VAL A 197 -0.74 -6.85 -18.19
CA VAL A 197 -0.24 -7.57 -19.38
C VAL A 197 0.82 -8.59 -19.00
N LEU A 198 1.78 -8.24 -18.16
CA LEU A 198 2.83 -9.15 -17.69
C LEU A 198 2.30 -10.29 -16.81
N THR A 199 1.11 -10.14 -16.24
CA THR A 199 0.46 -11.17 -15.42
C THR A 199 -0.35 -12.16 -16.27
N LEU A 200 -0.70 -11.82 -17.52
CA LEU A 200 -1.49 -12.68 -18.41
C LEU A 200 -0.94 -14.11 -18.56
N PRO A 201 0.38 -14.33 -18.77
CA PRO A 201 0.92 -15.68 -18.92
C PRO A 201 0.72 -16.55 -17.68
N MET A 202 0.53 -15.95 -16.50
CA MET A 202 0.27 -16.71 -15.27
C MET A 202 -1.09 -17.42 -15.29
N LEU A 203 -2.04 -16.97 -16.12
CA LEU A 203 -3.33 -17.65 -16.29
C LEU A 203 -3.18 -19.07 -16.80
N TRP A 204 -2.17 -19.36 -17.61
CA TRP A 204 -1.95 -20.71 -18.14
C TRP A 204 -1.58 -21.73 -17.06
N LYS A 205 -1.03 -21.26 -15.94
CA LYS A 205 -0.67 -22.14 -14.81
C LYS A 205 -1.86 -22.45 -13.89
N PHE A 206 -2.95 -21.70 -13.99
CA PHE A 206 -4.07 -21.84 -13.08
C PHE A 206 -5.35 -22.13 -13.87
N ARG A 207 -6.05 -23.20 -13.50
CA ARG A 207 -7.44 -23.37 -13.94
C ARG A 207 -8.26 -22.24 -13.36
N TRP A 208 -8.75 -21.36 -14.20
CA TRP A 208 -9.53 -20.18 -13.81
C TRP A 208 -11.01 -20.33 -14.16
N THR A 209 -11.86 -19.61 -13.46
CA THR A 209 -13.29 -19.54 -13.72
C THR A 209 -13.75 -18.09 -13.65
N THR A 210 -14.77 -17.73 -14.44
CA THR A 210 -15.38 -16.39 -14.41
C THR A 210 -15.75 -15.97 -12.99
N ARG A 211 -16.24 -16.91 -12.18
CA ARG A 211 -16.61 -16.65 -10.79
C ARG A 211 -15.45 -16.18 -9.92
N GLN A 212 -14.21 -16.64 -10.20
CA GLN A 212 -13.02 -16.18 -9.48
C GLN A 212 -12.69 -14.73 -9.81
N PHE A 213 -12.82 -14.34 -11.08
CA PHE A 213 -12.65 -12.94 -11.49
C PHE A 213 -13.70 -12.04 -10.83
N VAL A 214 -14.97 -12.39 -10.91
CA VAL A 214 -16.06 -11.61 -10.31
C VAL A 214 -15.83 -11.40 -8.81
N LEU A 215 -15.38 -12.42 -8.08
CA LEU A 215 -15.07 -12.30 -6.65
C LEU A 215 -13.80 -11.50 -6.35
N ALA A 216 -12.90 -11.35 -7.32
CA ALA A 216 -11.71 -10.52 -7.17
C ALA A 216 -11.98 -9.04 -7.48
N ILE A 217 -13.03 -8.69 -8.24
CA ILE A 217 -13.35 -7.31 -8.66
C ILE A 217 -13.43 -6.33 -7.47
N PRO A 218 -14.18 -6.59 -6.38
CA PRO A 218 -14.29 -5.63 -5.29
C PRO A 218 -12.95 -5.32 -4.63
N PHE A 219 -12.10 -6.35 -4.45
CA PHE A 219 -10.74 -6.17 -3.96
C PHE A 219 -9.91 -5.35 -4.95
N ALA A 220 -9.90 -5.75 -6.23
CA ALA A 220 -9.12 -5.12 -7.28
C ALA A 220 -9.51 -3.65 -7.49
N ALA A 221 -10.80 -3.33 -7.53
CA ALA A 221 -11.28 -1.96 -7.70
C ALA A 221 -10.87 -1.08 -6.51
N SER A 222 -11.13 -1.53 -5.27
CA SER A 222 -10.75 -0.78 -4.08
C SER A 222 -9.23 -0.57 -4.01
N TRP A 223 -8.45 -1.59 -4.34
CA TRP A 223 -7.00 -1.51 -4.36
C TRP A 223 -6.51 -0.56 -5.46
N PHE A 224 -7.05 -0.65 -6.68
CA PHE A 224 -6.67 0.21 -7.80
C PHE A 224 -6.85 1.69 -7.48
N PHE A 225 -8.03 2.09 -7.03
CA PHE A 225 -8.29 3.48 -6.67
C PHE A 225 -7.46 3.93 -5.45
N SER A 226 -7.19 3.02 -4.53
CA SER A 226 -6.27 3.28 -3.43
C SER A 226 -4.85 3.60 -3.93
N GLN A 227 -4.34 2.84 -4.89
CA GLN A 227 -3.02 3.08 -5.45
C GLN A 227 -2.96 4.39 -6.24
N VAL A 228 -3.98 4.70 -7.03
CA VAL A 228 -4.07 6.00 -7.70
C VAL A 228 -4.03 7.16 -6.69
N ALA A 229 -4.79 7.05 -5.60
CA ALA A 229 -4.75 8.04 -4.53
C ALA A 229 -3.36 8.11 -3.86
N LEU A 230 -2.65 6.98 -3.75
CA LEU A 230 -1.30 6.91 -3.21
C LEU A 230 -0.28 7.63 -4.11
N PHE A 231 -0.35 7.43 -5.42
CA PHE A 231 0.47 8.16 -6.40
C PHE A 231 0.26 9.67 -6.26
N VAL A 232 -0.98 10.12 -6.10
CA VAL A 232 -1.30 11.55 -5.85
C VAL A 232 -0.68 12.01 -4.53
N CYS A 233 -0.82 11.23 -3.46
CA CYS A 233 -0.28 11.55 -2.15
C CYS A 233 1.25 11.69 -2.21
N PHE A 234 1.94 10.74 -2.82
CA PHE A 234 3.39 10.76 -2.97
C PHE A 234 3.89 11.91 -3.84
N GLY A 235 3.18 12.20 -4.92
CA GLY A 235 3.52 13.33 -5.79
C GLY A 235 3.43 14.68 -5.08
N LEU A 236 2.45 14.85 -4.18
CA LEU A 236 2.21 16.10 -3.45
C LEU A 236 3.02 16.24 -2.16
N LEU A 237 3.19 15.16 -1.40
CA LEU A 237 3.75 15.18 -0.03
C LEU A 237 5.10 14.46 0.08
N GLY A 238 5.50 13.72 -0.95
CA GLY A 238 6.64 12.83 -0.89
C GLY A 238 6.33 11.49 -0.23
N THR A 239 7.25 10.54 -0.39
CA THR A 239 7.04 9.14 0.02
C THR A 239 7.00 8.93 1.52
N VAL A 240 7.86 9.62 2.29
CA VAL A 240 7.94 9.42 3.74
C VAL A 240 6.67 9.91 4.41
N PHE A 241 6.24 11.16 4.13
CA PHE A 241 5.02 11.71 4.73
C PHE A 241 3.77 10.96 4.26
N GLY A 242 3.69 10.58 2.99
CA GLY A 242 2.59 9.77 2.49
C GLY A 242 2.46 8.42 3.21
N ASN A 243 3.58 7.76 3.54
CA ASN A 243 3.59 6.52 4.32
C ASN A 243 3.24 6.73 5.79
N VAL A 244 3.60 7.88 6.39
CA VAL A 244 3.12 8.27 7.74
C VAL A 244 1.59 8.33 7.75
N ILE A 245 0.98 8.97 6.75
CA ILE A 245 -0.49 9.05 6.63
C ILE A 245 -1.08 7.66 6.34
N GLN A 246 -0.51 6.91 5.42
CA GLN A 246 -0.98 5.56 5.06
C GLN A 246 -0.97 4.60 6.25
N ALA A 247 -0.09 4.78 7.23
CA ALA A 247 -0.05 3.96 8.42
C ALA A 247 -1.34 4.06 9.27
N SER A 248 -2.13 5.14 9.11
CA SER A 248 -3.46 5.27 9.72
C SER A 248 -4.47 4.20 9.24
N ARG A 249 -4.15 3.47 8.16
CA ARG A 249 -4.93 2.33 7.66
C ARG A 249 -5.29 1.33 8.74
N GLY A 250 -4.39 1.09 9.70
CA GLY A 250 -4.65 0.20 10.82
C GLY A 250 -5.87 0.64 11.66
N LEU A 251 -5.97 1.94 11.95
CA LEU A 251 -7.11 2.52 12.67
C LEU A 251 -8.41 2.44 11.86
N ILE A 252 -8.32 2.80 10.59
CA ILE A 252 -9.47 2.77 9.68
C ILE A 252 -10.00 1.34 9.56
N SER A 253 -9.12 0.34 9.44
CA SER A 253 -9.52 -1.07 9.40
C SER A 253 -10.29 -1.51 10.63
N ILE A 254 -9.89 -1.00 11.81
CA ILE A 254 -10.61 -1.28 13.07
C ILE A 254 -12.00 -0.64 13.05
N GLY A 255 -12.09 0.63 12.63
CA GLY A 255 -13.37 1.34 12.50
C GLY A 255 -14.34 0.62 11.55
N ILE A 256 -13.84 0.18 10.39
CA ILE A 256 -14.63 -0.60 9.43
C ILE A 256 -15.07 -1.93 10.05
N GLY A 257 -14.19 -2.65 10.77
CA GLY A 257 -14.53 -3.89 11.45
C GLY A 257 -15.65 -3.69 12.47
N MET A 258 -15.60 -2.63 13.28
CA MET A 258 -16.66 -2.30 14.23
C MET A 258 -17.99 -1.96 13.52
N LEU A 259 -17.94 -1.21 12.43
CA LEU A 259 -19.12 -0.85 11.65
C LEU A 259 -19.79 -2.10 11.05
N LEU A 260 -19.00 -3.04 10.51
CA LEU A 260 -19.49 -4.31 9.98
C LEU A 260 -20.11 -5.18 11.07
N LEU A 261 -19.54 -5.19 12.28
CA LEU A 261 -20.14 -5.88 13.44
C LEU A 261 -21.48 -5.27 13.81
N HIS A 262 -21.59 -3.94 13.83
CA HIS A 262 -22.85 -3.24 14.13
C HIS A 262 -23.94 -3.56 13.11
N TRP A 263 -23.59 -3.72 11.84
CA TRP A 263 -24.52 -4.11 10.77
C TRP A 263 -24.82 -5.61 10.69
N GLY A 264 -24.32 -6.41 11.64
CA GLY A 264 -24.55 -7.85 11.67
C GLY A 264 -23.80 -8.65 10.59
N LEU A 265 -22.91 -7.99 9.84
CA LEU A 265 -22.10 -8.59 8.79
C LEU A 265 -20.78 -9.19 9.33
N GLY A 266 -20.48 -8.97 10.59
CA GLY A 266 -19.26 -9.38 11.26
C GLY A 266 -19.30 -10.81 11.81
N LYS A 267 -19.09 -11.83 10.97
CA LYS A 267 -18.70 -13.16 11.46
C LYS A 267 -17.22 -13.28 11.80
N LEU A 268 -16.45 -12.20 11.76
CA LEU A 268 -15.00 -12.25 11.59
C LEU A 268 -14.15 -11.81 12.77
N ASP A 269 -14.71 -11.28 13.87
CA ASP A 269 -13.84 -10.92 14.99
C ASP A 269 -14.39 -11.40 16.33
N ALA A 270 -13.57 -12.24 16.97
CA ALA A 270 -13.68 -12.61 18.36
C ALA A 270 -13.76 -11.35 19.22
N ARG A 271 -14.53 -11.41 20.31
CA ARG A 271 -14.72 -10.35 21.31
C ARG A 271 -13.40 -9.65 21.64
N ILE A 272 -13.25 -8.42 21.13
CA ILE A 272 -12.07 -7.60 21.39
C ILE A 272 -12.02 -7.26 22.88
N SER A 273 -10.94 -7.62 23.56
CA SER A 273 -10.79 -7.31 24.98
C SER A 273 -10.64 -5.79 25.19
N ARG A 274 -11.14 -5.26 26.34
CA ARG A 274 -11.00 -3.85 26.72
C ARG A 274 -9.53 -3.36 26.64
N LYS A 275 -8.59 -4.24 26.98
CA LYS A 275 -7.14 -3.99 26.93
C LYS A 275 -6.65 -3.76 25.48
N MET A 276 -7.17 -4.52 24.53
CA MET A 276 -6.85 -4.39 23.12
C MET A 276 -7.46 -3.11 22.55
N TRP A 277 -8.67 -2.75 22.98
CA TRP A 277 -9.34 -1.51 22.56
C TRP A 277 -8.58 -0.26 23.02
N LEU A 278 -8.15 -0.19 24.28
CA LEU A 278 -7.33 0.90 24.81
C LEU A 278 -5.99 1.04 24.06
N ARG A 279 -5.31 -0.07 23.75
CA ARG A 279 -4.08 -0.04 22.94
C ARG A 279 -4.31 0.54 21.54
N ARG A 280 -5.43 0.21 20.91
CA ARG A 280 -5.80 0.69 19.58
C ARG A 280 -6.08 2.20 19.59
N ILE A 281 -6.76 2.71 20.62
CA ILE A 281 -6.96 4.16 20.79
C ILE A 281 -5.62 4.86 21.02
N ALA A 282 -4.78 4.35 21.93
CA ALA A 282 -3.48 4.95 22.19
C ALA A 282 -2.61 5.00 20.92
N ALA A 283 -2.60 3.92 20.14
CA ALA A 283 -1.91 3.89 18.86
C ALA A 283 -2.50 4.90 17.85
N GLY A 284 -3.82 5.12 17.89
CA GLY A 284 -4.48 6.13 17.08
C GLY A 284 -4.04 7.54 17.40
N VAL A 285 -3.99 7.86 18.68
CA VAL A 285 -3.50 9.16 19.15
C VAL A 285 -2.04 9.37 18.75
N LEU A 286 -1.19 8.35 18.93
CA LEU A 286 0.21 8.40 18.50
C LEU A 286 0.35 8.63 16.99
N MET A 287 -0.48 7.96 16.19
CA MET A 287 -0.47 8.12 14.72
C MET A 287 -0.88 9.54 14.31
N THR A 288 -1.94 10.09 14.92
CA THR A 288 -2.38 11.45 14.65
C THR A 288 -1.30 12.46 15.05
N ALA A 289 -0.69 12.27 16.22
CA ALA A 289 0.43 13.10 16.67
C ALA A 289 1.63 13.04 15.70
N ALA A 290 1.95 11.85 15.19
CA ALA A 290 3.02 11.67 14.21
C ALA A 290 2.74 12.41 12.89
N ILE A 291 1.51 12.35 12.38
CA ILE A 291 1.10 13.07 11.15
C ILE A 291 1.27 14.58 11.34
N ILE A 292 0.77 15.11 12.47
CA ILE A 292 0.88 16.56 12.79
C ILE A 292 2.34 16.95 12.94
N LEU A 293 3.12 16.17 13.70
CA LEU A 293 4.53 16.45 13.96
C LEU A 293 5.33 16.46 12.65
N TYR A 294 5.10 15.50 11.75
CA TYR A 294 5.78 15.46 10.46
C TYR A 294 5.44 16.69 9.61
N ALA A 295 4.17 17.07 9.55
CA ALA A 295 3.71 18.22 8.78
C ALA A 295 4.32 19.54 9.28
N VAL A 296 4.39 19.73 10.60
CA VAL A 296 4.95 20.95 11.19
C VAL A 296 6.47 21.01 11.11
N SER A 297 7.15 19.85 11.21
CA SER A 297 8.63 19.80 11.16
C SER A 297 9.20 19.89 9.74
N GLY A 298 8.37 19.75 8.71
CA GLY A 298 8.77 19.87 7.30
C GLY A 298 8.38 21.22 6.67
N ALA A 299 7.67 22.08 7.40
CA ALA A 299 7.32 23.45 7.01
C ALA A 299 8.42 24.43 7.44
#